data_9b00ef9a99df3b3fe98de1fc7f90b029
#
_entry.id   9b00ef9a99df3b3fe98de1fc7f90b029
#
_cell.length_a   1.000
_cell.length_b   1.000
_cell.length_c   1.000
_cell.angle_alpha   90.00
_cell.angle_beta   90.00
_cell.angle_gamma   90.00
#
_symmetry.space_group_name_H-M   'P 1'
#
loop_
_entity.id
_entity.type
_entity.pdbx_description
1 polymer ?
#
loop_
_entity_poly.entity_id
_entity_poly.type
_entity_poly.pdbx_seq_one_letter_code
_entity_poly.pdbx_strand_id
1 'polypeptide(L)'
;MLGDQSREEIARLLRAAGQQPDEKLDLARTAVLLAALEKAHEPLERYFHHLSLLERDAAELVERHGGIDTLDERVTLINSLLYDRYGYDGDHESYDDLQNADLMRVIDRRRGLPVALGILYLQIARSQHWPAEGLAFPGHFLIRMECGAERAILDPFNKGQRRHPSELRELLKAMVGVDAELSPDHYAPASGRDVLLRLQNNRKLRLLREHQGETALTVVEGMLMIAPDTPTLWRESALLHLHHENIRSAISALEQFLKLAQDDRRRAEVQQLLQRLRRRMN
;
A
#
# COMPACT_ATOMS: atom_id res chain seq x y z
N MET A 1 12.15 13.89 21.39
CA MET A 1 13.36 13.80 20.53
C MET A 1 13.30 12.49 19.78
N LEU A 2 12.86 12.52 18.52
CA LEU A 2 12.89 11.39 17.58
C LEU A 2 13.80 11.82 16.44
N GLY A 3 15.08 12.00 16.75
CA GLY A 3 16.10 12.29 15.74
C GLY A 3 16.65 10.99 15.21
N ASP A 4 16.87 10.93 13.89
CA ASP A 4 17.59 9.92 13.15
C ASP A 4 17.26 8.48 13.56
N GLN A 5 16.07 8.01 13.18
CA GLN A 5 15.66 6.63 13.46
C GLN A 5 16.53 5.68 12.65
N SER A 6 17.30 4.85 13.33
CA SER A 6 18.10 3.83 12.67
C SER A 6 17.19 2.87 11.86
N ARG A 7 17.73 2.28 10.78
CA ARG A 7 17.01 1.24 9.99
C ARG A 7 16.47 0.12 10.88
N GLU A 8 17.16 -0.17 11.97
CA GLU A 8 16.78 -1.20 12.93
C GLU A 8 15.53 -0.81 13.74
N GLU A 9 15.44 0.47 14.13
CA GLU A 9 14.26 1.02 14.81
C GLU A 9 13.03 1.02 13.87
N ILE A 10 13.20 1.44 12.63
CA ILE A 10 12.13 1.38 11.60
C ILE A 10 11.66 -0.07 11.42
N ALA A 11 12.58 -1.02 11.28
CA ALA A 11 12.26 -2.44 11.15
C ALA A 11 11.52 -2.98 12.38
N ARG A 12 11.88 -2.54 13.59
CA ARG A 12 11.17 -2.89 14.83
C ARG A 12 9.73 -2.38 14.81
N LEU A 13 9.52 -1.13 14.41
CA LEU A 13 8.18 -0.52 14.30
C LEU A 13 7.31 -1.23 13.25
N LEU A 14 7.88 -1.59 12.10
CA LEU A 14 7.18 -2.34 11.05
C LEU A 14 6.78 -3.74 11.51
N ARG A 15 7.66 -4.47 12.20
CA ARG A 15 7.30 -5.78 12.79
C ARG A 15 6.20 -5.64 13.84
N ALA A 16 6.23 -4.59 14.66
CA ALA A 16 5.17 -4.31 15.61
C ALA A 16 3.83 -4.02 14.90
N ALA A 17 3.84 -3.26 13.80
CA ALA A 17 2.67 -3.04 12.96
C ALA A 17 2.15 -4.35 12.34
N GLY A 18 3.06 -5.24 11.92
CA GLY A 18 2.72 -6.58 11.40
C GLY A 18 2.01 -7.49 12.39
N GLN A 19 2.20 -7.29 13.69
CA GLN A 19 1.54 -8.07 14.75
C GLN A 19 0.15 -7.52 15.15
N GLN A 20 -0.22 -6.33 14.67
CA GLN A 20 -1.51 -5.75 14.99
C GLN A 20 -2.63 -6.36 14.15
N PRO A 21 -3.86 -6.43 14.70
CA PRO A 21 -5.05 -6.67 13.87
C PRO A 21 -5.18 -5.60 12.78
N ASP A 22 -5.74 -5.99 11.65
CA ASP A 22 -5.83 -5.11 10.47
C ASP A 22 -6.59 -3.80 10.75
N GLU A 23 -7.63 -3.87 11.58
CA GLU A 23 -8.46 -2.72 11.99
C GLU A 23 -7.68 -1.67 12.80
N LYS A 24 -6.59 -2.08 13.45
CA LYS A 24 -5.71 -1.21 14.25
C LYS A 24 -4.49 -0.71 13.49
N LEU A 25 -4.32 -1.18 12.26
CA LEU A 25 -3.16 -0.83 11.44
C LEU A 25 -3.29 0.63 10.94
N ASP A 26 -2.36 1.48 11.37
CA ASP A 26 -2.24 2.85 10.86
C ASP A 26 -1.61 2.81 9.47
N LEU A 27 -2.45 2.94 8.43
CA LEU A 27 -2.04 2.79 7.04
C LEU A 27 -0.99 3.81 6.62
N ALA A 28 -1.25 5.09 6.90
CA ALA A 28 -0.40 6.17 6.42
C ALA A 28 0.95 6.18 7.14
N ARG A 29 0.97 6.01 8.46
CA ARG A 29 2.22 5.90 9.21
C ARG A 29 3.02 4.66 8.81
N THR A 30 2.37 3.51 8.62
CA THR A 30 3.05 2.30 8.16
C THR A 30 3.62 2.46 6.75
N ALA A 31 2.90 3.13 5.84
CA ALA A 31 3.42 3.43 4.50
C ALA A 31 4.64 4.37 4.52
N VAL A 32 4.67 5.36 5.43
CA VAL A 32 5.85 6.21 5.66
C VAL A 32 7.02 5.37 6.18
N LEU A 33 6.81 4.49 7.16
CA LEU A 33 7.85 3.60 7.70
C LEU A 33 8.41 2.66 6.61
N LEU A 34 7.56 2.11 5.74
CA LEU A 34 8.00 1.28 4.61
C LEU A 34 8.89 2.06 3.63
N ALA A 35 8.53 3.30 3.32
CA ALA A 35 9.35 4.18 2.48
C ALA A 35 10.69 4.55 3.14
N ALA A 36 10.70 4.67 4.46
CA ALA A 36 11.88 5.04 5.25
C ALA A 36 12.94 3.93 5.37
N LEU A 37 12.59 2.66 5.15
CA LEU A 37 13.57 1.55 5.18
C LEU A 37 14.75 1.76 4.23
N GLU A 38 14.51 2.44 3.12
CA GLU A 38 15.54 2.76 2.13
C GLU A 38 16.24 4.10 2.41
N LYS A 39 15.72 4.89 3.36
CA LYS A 39 16.10 6.28 3.64
C LYS A 39 16.23 6.53 5.15
N ALA A 40 16.88 5.62 5.86
CA ALA A 40 16.94 5.61 7.32
C ALA A 40 17.47 6.92 7.97
N HIS A 41 18.05 7.82 7.19
CA HIS A 41 18.56 9.12 7.66
C HIS A 41 17.60 10.29 7.41
N GLU A 42 16.44 10.06 6.76
CA GLU A 42 15.46 11.13 6.56
C GLU A 42 14.60 11.29 7.83
N PRO A 43 14.47 12.53 8.39
CA PRO A 43 13.64 12.77 9.56
C PRO A 43 12.17 12.44 9.27
N LEU A 44 11.57 11.53 10.07
CA LEU A 44 10.18 11.08 9.86
C LEU A 44 9.16 12.01 10.49
N GLU A 45 9.57 12.85 11.46
CA GLU A 45 8.69 13.75 12.20
C GLU A 45 7.88 14.67 11.30
N ARG A 46 8.48 15.18 10.22
CA ARG A 46 7.80 16.07 9.28
C ARG A 46 6.65 15.37 8.56
N TYR A 47 6.80 14.09 8.24
CA TYR A 47 5.77 13.29 7.59
C TYR A 47 4.66 12.92 8.56
N PHE A 48 5.00 12.48 9.76
CA PHE A 48 4.01 12.20 10.81
C PHE A 48 3.26 13.46 11.24
N HIS A 49 3.96 14.58 11.36
CA HIS A 49 3.33 15.87 11.61
C HIS A 49 2.36 16.25 10.47
N HIS A 50 2.76 16.05 9.21
CA HIS A 50 1.89 16.31 8.07
C HIS A 50 0.62 15.45 8.09
N LEU A 51 0.73 14.16 8.40
CA LEU A 51 -0.44 13.27 8.56
C LEU A 51 -1.36 13.77 9.68
N SER A 52 -0.79 14.16 10.83
CA SER A 52 -1.57 14.72 11.94
C SER A 52 -2.22 16.07 11.59
N LEU A 53 -1.62 16.88 10.71
CA LEU A 53 -2.25 18.10 10.20
C LEU A 53 -3.47 17.78 9.34
N LEU A 54 -3.41 16.79 8.47
CA LEU A 54 -4.57 16.35 7.66
C LEU A 54 -5.74 15.94 8.55
N GLU A 55 -5.46 15.14 9.59
CA GLU A 55 -6.48 14.67 10.54
C GLU A 55 -7.11 15.83 11.32
N ARG A 56 -6.28 16.73 11.87
CA ARG A 56 -6.72 17.90 12.61
C ARG A 56 -7.56 18.84 11.76
N ASP A 57 -7.09 19.16 10.57
CA ASP A 57 -7.77 20.09 9.67
C ASP A 57 -9.11 19.51 9.18
N ALA A 58 -9.22 18.18 9.02
CA ALA A 58 -10.49 17.52 8.77
C ALA A 58 -11.46 17.69 9.95
N ALA A 59 -10.99 17.44 11.19
CA ALA A 59 -11.80 17.61 12.40
C ALA A 59 -12.28 19.06 12.56
N GLU A 60 -11.41 20.06 12.34
CA GLU A 60 -11.78 21.48 12.36
C GLU A 60 -12.86 21.82 11.32
N LEU A 61 -12.79 21.22 10.11
CA LEU A 61 -13.81 21.44 9.10
C LEU A 61 -15.15 20.82 9.51
N VAL A 62 -15.16 19.61 10.07
CA VAL A 62 -16.37 18.96 10.59
C VAL A 62 -17.02 19.83 11.66
N GLU A 63 -16.23 20.34 12.62
CA GLU A 63 -16.73 21.20 13.71
C GLU A 63 -17.33 22.51 13.15
N ARG A 64 -16.67 23.18 12.20
CA ARG A 64 -17.16 24.42 11.60
C ARG A 64 -18.48 24.25 10.83
N HIS A 65 -18.75 23.07 10.29
CA HIS A 65 -20.03 22.78 9.60
C HIS A 65 -21.13 22.35 10.57
N GLY A 66 -20.84 22.21 11.87
CA GLY A 66 -21.82 21.76 12.86
C GLY A 66 -22.15 20.27 12.79
N GLY A 67 -21.26 19.48 12.19
CA GLY A 67 -21.41 18.07 11.89
C GLY A 67 -21.49 17.82 10.38
N ILE A 68 -21.25 16.57 9.98
CA ILE A 68 -21.29 16.10 8.59
C ILE A 68 -22.09 14.79 8.55
N ASP A 69 -23.32 14.85 8.10
CA ASP A 69 -24.30 13.78 8.25
C ASP A 69 -24.55 12.98 6.96
N THR A 70 -24.23 13.54 5.80
CA THR A 70 -24.49 12.89 4.51
C THR A 70 -23.19 12.38 3.85
N LEU A 71 -23.34 11.39 2.97
CA LEU A 71 -22.22 10.87 2.21
C LEU A 71 -21.61 11.93 1.28
N ASP A 72 -22.43 12.78 0.68
CA ASP A 72 -21.99 13.86 -0.21
C ASP A 72 -21.14 14.89 0.52
N GLU A 73 -21.53 15.28 1.72
CA GLU A 73 -20.76 16.20 2.55
C GLU A 73 -19.42 15.60 2.96
N ARG A 74 -19.37 14.32 3.35
CA ARG A 74 -18.13 13.61 3.69
C ARG A 74 -17.15 13.59 2.53
N VAL A 75 -17.62 13.19 1.35
CA VAL A 75 -16.82 13.16 0.12
C VAL A 75 -16.34 14.57 -0.25
N THR A 76 -17.24 15.56 -0.21
CA THR A 76 -16.89 16.96 -0.52
C THR A 76 -15.83 17.50 0.44
N LEU A 77 -15.95 17.23 1.74
CA LEU A 77 -14.98 17.67 2.74
C LEU A 77 -13.59 17.08 2.45
N ILE A 78 -13.50 15.76 2.28
CA ILE A 78 -12.19 15.12 2.04
C ILE A 78 -11.61 15.61 0.71
N ASN A 79 -12.42 15.74 -0.35
CA ASN A 79 -11.94 16.22 -1.64
C ASN A 79 -11.43 17.65 -1.55
N SER A 80 -12.17 18.57 -0.93
CA SER A 80 -11.75 19.96 -0.75
C SER A 80 -10.49 20.07 0.11
N LEU A 81 -10.37 19.25 1.16
CA LEU A 81 -9.19 19.22 2.01
C LEU A 81 -7.98 18.68 1.25
N LEU A 82 -8.08 17.47 0.71
CA LEU A 82 -6.94 16.76 0.14
C LEU A 82 -6.48 17.37 -1.18
N TYR A 83 -7.41 17.65 -2.08
CA TYR A 83 -7.09 18.10 -3.43
C TYR A 83 -7.02 19.63 -3.58
N ASP A 84 -8.00 20.37 -3.03
CA ASP A 84 -8.03 21.82 -3.23
C ASP A 84 -7.10 22.55 -2.23
N ARG A 85 -7.17 22.20 -0.92
CA ARG A 85 -6.39 22.90 0.11
C ARG A 85 -4.94 22.40 0.18
N TYR A 86 -4.70 21.08 0.19
CA TYR A 86 -3.37 20.49 0.27
C TYR A 86 -2.72 20.26 -1.09
N GLY A 87 -3.44 20.39 -2.19
CA GLY A 87 -2.94 20.36 -3.56
C GLY A 87 -2.49 18.98 -4.04
N TYR A 88 -2.98 17.88 -3.45
CA TYR A 88 -2.70 16.55 -3.96
C TYR A 88 -3.38 16.31 -5.30
N ASP A 89 -2.74 15.49 -6.15
CA ASP A 89 -3.31 15.10 -7.44
C ASP A 89 -2.71 13.76 -7.91
N GLY A 90 -3.36 13.10 -8.86
CA GLY A 90 -2.77 11.99 -9.60
C GLY A 90 -1.59 12.47 -10.46
N ASP A 91 -0.53 11.68 -10.53
CA ASP A 91 0.55 11.98 -11.47
C ASP A 91 0.21 11.41 -12.85
N HIS A 92 -0.49 12.21 -13.66
CA HIS A 92 -0.90 11.85 -15.01
C HIS A 92 0.23 11.98 -16.04
N GLU A 93 1.28 12.76 -15.72
CA GLU A 93 2.40 13.02 -16.63
C GLU A 93 3.49 11.95 -16.50
N SER A 94 3.78 11.52 -15.27
CA SER A 94 4.86 10.59 -14.94
C SER A 94 4.35 9.41 -14.12
N TYR A 95 3.29 8.72 -14.59
CA TYR A 95 2.62 7.65 -13.85
C TYR A 95 3.58 6.56 -13.35
N ASP A 96 4.58 6.19 -14.15
CA ASP A 96 5.55 5.13 -13.82
C ASP A 96 6.74 5.58 -12.98
N ASP A 97 6.82 6.87 -12.60
CA ASP A 97 7.87 7.36 -11.70
C ASP A 97 7.82 6.62 -10.35
N LEU A 98 8.97 6.14 -9.91
CA LEU A 98 9.15 5.45 -8.61
C LEU A 98 8.65 6.26 -7.41
N GLN A 99 8.77 7.59 -7.49
CA GLN A 99 8.36 8.50 -6.43
C GLN A 99 6.85 8.44 -6.15
N ASN A 100 6.05 8.07 -7.15
CA ASN A 100 4.60 7.97 -7.03
C ASN A 100 4.13 6.80 -6.14
N ALA A 101 5.01 5.82 -5.89
CA ALA A 101 4.76 4.67 -5.01
C ALA A 101 5.46 4.79 -3.64
N ASP A 102 6.06 5.94 -3.35
CA ASP A 102 6.76 6.25 -2.11
C ASP A 102 5.98 7.33 -1.34
N LEU A 103 5.35 6.97 -0.22
CA LEU A 103 4.44 7.91 0.45
C LEU A 103 5.15 9.17 0.96
N MET A 104 6.44 9.09 1.33
CA MET A 104 7.23 10.26 1.71
C MET A 104 7.36 11.22 0.51
N ARG A 105 7.70 10.70 -0.66
CA ARG A 105 7.81 11.52 -1.89
C ARG A 105 6.45 12.02 -2.38
N VAL A 106 5.40 11.23 -2.22
CA VAL A 106 4.03 11.69 -2.51
C VAL A 106 3.65 12.86 -1.61
N ILE A 107 3.97 12.82 -0.33
CA ILE A 107 3.76 13.94 0.60
C ILE A 107 4.58 15.17 0.18
N ASP A 108 5.83 15.01 -0.20
CA ASP A 108 6.70 16.12 -0.61
C ASP A 108 6.22 16.77 -1.93
N ARG A 109 5.85 15.96 -2.92
CA ARG A 109 5.51 16.40 -4.29
C ARG A 109 4.03 16.73 -4.51
N ARG A 110 3.15 16.26 -3.62
CA ARG A 110 1.69 16.30 -3.78
C ARG A 110 1.19 15.55 -5.03
N ARG A 111 1.95 14.60 -5.50
CA ARG A 111 1.65 13.76 -6.66
C ARG A 111 1.89 12.29 -6.32
N GLY A 112 0.99 11.41 -6.77
CA GLY A 112 1.14 9.99 -6.46
C GLY A 112 0.26 9.05 -7.28
N LEU A 113 0.47 7.75 -7.05
CA LEU A 113 -0.38 6.68 -7.59
C LEU A 113 -1.76 6.65 -6.91
N PRO A 114 -2.76 6.02 -7.56
CA PRO A 114 -4.10 5.84 -6.97
C PRO A 114 -4.06 5.29 -5.54
N VAL A 115 -3.24 4.27 -5.28
CA VAL A 115 -3.15 3.64 -3.94
C VAL A 115 -2.47 4.55 -2.91
N ALA A 116 -1.48 5.35 -3.29
CA ALA A 116 -0.81 6.26 -2.37
C ALA A 116 -1.75 7.41 -1.93
N LEU A 117 -2.47 8.00 -2.89
CA LEU A 117 -3.51 9.00 -2.62
C LEU A 117 -4.68 8.39 -1.84
N GLY A 118 -5.03 7.14 -2.14
CA GLY A 118 -6.06 6.38 -1.43
C GLY A 118 -5.71 6.16 0.04
N ILE A 119 -4.45 5.91 0.38
CA ILE A 119 -3.99 5.79 1.77
C ILE A 119 -4.23 7.11 2.54
N LEU A 120 -3.92 8.25 1.95
CA LEU A 120 -4.17 9.56 2.57
C LEU A 120 -5.68 9.83 2.73
N TYR A 121 -6.47 9.48 1.72
CA TYR A 121 -7.93 9.58 1.76
C TYR A 121 -8.52 8.73 2.89
N LEU A 122 -8.11 7.47 2.97
CA LEU A 122 -8.55 6.53 4.02
C LEU A 122 -8.11 7.00 5.41
N GLN A 123 -6.93 7.61 5.55
CA GLN A 123 -6.46 8.16 6.81
C GLN A 123 -7.37 9.28 7.31
N ILE A 124 -7.75 10.21 6.43
CA ILE A 124 -8.68 11.30 6.76
C ILE A 124 -10.05 10.72 7.14
N ALA A 125 -10.62 9.80 6.34
CA ALA A 125 -11.91 9.20 6.62
C ALA A 125 -11.93 8.47 7.98
N ARG A 126 -10.88 7.68 8.26
CA ARG A 126 -10.74 6.92 9.53
C ARG A 126 -10.59 7.84 10.73
N SER A 127 -9.86 8.96 10.61
CA SER A 127 -9.70 9.93 11.70
C SER A 127 -11.03 10.58 12.11
N GLN A 128 -12.00 10.63 11.20
CA GLN A 128 -13.36 11.11 11.43
C GLN A 128 -14.35 9.98 11.75
N HIS A 129 -13.88 8.74 11.93
CA HIS A 129 -14.71 7.55 12.14
C HIS A 129 -15.73 7.30 11.01
N TRP A 130 -15.44 7.74 9.79
CA TRP A 130 -16.29 7.49 8.63
C TRP A 130 -15.93 6.16 7.99
N PRO A 131 -16.90 5.26 7.77
CA PRO A 131 -16.66 3.99 7.12
C PRO A 131 -16.13 4.20 5.71
N ALA A 132 -14.88 3.78 5.49
CA ALA A 132 -14.20 3.84 4.20
C ALA A 132 -13.18 2.71 4.10
N GLU A 133 -13.10 2.07 2.93
CA GLU A 133 -12.19 0.96 2.68
C GLU A 133 -11.67 0.97 1.23
N GLY A 134 -10.49 0.45 1.03
CA GLY A 134 -9.96 0.18 -0.31
C GLY A 134 -10.68 -1.00 -0.96
N LEU A 135 -10.73 -1.03 -2.28
CA LEU A 135 -11.36 -2.12 -3.04
C LEU A 135 -10.32 -2.98 -3.75
N ALA A 136 -10.61 -4.28 -3.87
CA ALA A 136 -9.83 -5.27 -4.61
C ALA A 136 -10.00 -5.12 -6.14
N PHE A 137 -10.15 -3.89 -6.64
CA PHE A 137 -10.36 -3.62 -8.05
C PHE A 137 -9.06 -3.85 -8.85
N PRO A 138 -9.11 -4.61 -9.98
CA PRO A 138 -7.93 -4.90 -10.78
C PRO A 138 -7.36 -3.67 -11.47
N GLY A 139 -6.03 -3.55 -11.47
CA GLY A 139 -5.29 -2.53 -12.23
C GLY A 139 -5.41 -1.09 -11.71
N HIS A 140 -6.49 -0.73 -11.00
CA HIS A 140 -6.71 0.60 -10.46
C HIS A 140 -7.15 0.54 -8.99
N PHE A 141 -6.74 1.51 -8.15
CA PHE A 141 -7.15 1.54 -6.74
C PHE A 141 -8.36 2.46 -6.56
N LEU A 142 -9.41 1.92 -5.98
CA LEU A 142 -10.65 2.62 -5.68
C LEU A 142 -10.96 2.52 -4.19
N ILE A 143 -11.79 3.43 -3.71
CA ILE A 143 -12.28 3.48 -2.33
C ILE A 143 -13.80 3.35 -2.34
N ARG A 144 -14.34 2.54 -1.43
CA ARG A 144 -15.74 2.58 -1.06
C ARG A 144 -15.90 3.41 0.21
N MET A 145 -16.82 4.36 0.22
CA MET A 145 -17.20 5.14 1.38
C MET A 145 -18.70 4.98 1.63
N GLU A 146 -19.09 4.88 2.91
CA GLU A 146 -20.47 4.62 3.31
C GLU A 146 -20.96 5.62 4.35
N CYS A 147 -22.27 5.93 4.29
CA CYS A 147 -22.97 6.72 5.28
C CYS A 147 -24.41 6.22 5.41
N GLY A 148 -24.76 5.57 6.51
CA GLY A 148 -26.05 4.90 6.65
C GLY A 148 -26.27 3.84 5.58
N ALA A 149 -27.31 4.00 4.76
CA ALA A 149 -27.61 3.10 3.63
C ALA A 149 -26.93 3.52 2.31
N GLU A 150 -26.34 4.71 2.25
CA GLU A 150 -25.71 5.24 1.06
C GLU A 150 -24.26 4.74 0.93
N ARG A 151 -23.83 4.50 -0.32
CA ARG A 151 -22.44 4.15 -0.65
C ARG A 151 -22.00 4.82 -1.93
N ALA A 152 -20.72 5.17 -2.00
CA ALA A 152 -20.07 5.66 -3.20
C ALA A 152 -18.74 4.94 -3.43
N ILE A 153 -18.42 4.72 -4.71
CA ILE A 153 -17.08 4.29 -5.14
C ILE A 153 -16.36 5.54 -5.66
N LEU A 154 -15.17 5.77 -5.11
CA LEU A 154 -14.40 6.99 -5.31
C LEU A 154 -13.06 6.65 -5.95
N ASP A 155 -12.61 7.52 -6.82
CA ASP A 155 -11.33 7.41 -7.51
C ASP A 155 -10.34 8.44 -6.95
N PRO A 156 -9.44 8.07 -6.04
CA PRO A 156 -8.51 9.01 -5.43
C PRO A 156 -7.49 9.60 -6.42
N PHE A 157 -7.23 8.95 -7.53
CA PHE A 157 -6.36 9.43 -8.59
C PHE A 157 -6.98 10.57 -9.40
N ASN A 158 -8.29 10.56 -9.50
CA ASN A 158 -9.10 11.57 -10.16
C ASN A 158 -9.86 12.42 -9.12
N LYS A 159 -9.15 12.94 -8.13
CA LYS A 159 -9.65 13.87 -7.09
C LYS A 159 -10.90 13.40 -6.36
N GLY A 160 -10.95 12.11 -6.04
CA GLY A 160 -12.09 11.53 -5.32
C GLY A 160 -13.38 11.51 -6.11
N GLN A 161 -13.32 11.57 -7.45
CA GLN A 161 -14.48 11.51 -8.33
C GLN A 161 -15.27 10.22 -8.08
N ARG A 162 -16.60 10.33 -7.98
CA ARG A 162 -17.47 9.16 -7.92
C ARG A 162 -17.47 8.39 -9.22
N ARG A 163 -17.40 7.07 -9.13
CA ARG A 163 -17.46 6.15 -10.24
C ARG A 163 -18.79 5.39 -10.25
N HIS A 164 -19.51 5.48 -11.34
CA HIS A 164 -20.73 4.72 -11.58
C HIS A 164 -20.43 3.35 -12.19
N PRO A 165 -21.36 2.36 -12.10
CA PRO A 165 -21.14 1.01 -12.62
C PRO A 165 -20.73 0.94 -14.09
N SER A 166 -21.22 1.86 -14.94
CA SER A 166 -20.79 1.96 -16.35
C SER A 166 -19.30 2.31 -16.48
N GLU A 167 -18.85 3.34 -15.75
CA GLU A 167 -17.45 3.78 -15.77
C GLU A 167 -16.51 2.72 -15.18
N LEU A 168 -16.97 1.98 -14.17
CA LEU A 168 -16.21 0.85 -13.59
C LEU A 168 -16.04 -0.30 -14.58
N ARG A 169 -17.05 -0.58 -15.44
CA ARG A 169 -16.91 -1.56 -16.52
C ARG A 169 -15.89 -1.12 -17.56
N GLU A 170 -15.94 0.14 -17.97
CA GLU A 170 -14.98 0.72 -18.90
C GLU A 170 -13.55 0.68 -18.33
N LEU A 171 -13.39 1.06 -17.05
CA LEU A 171 -12.11 1.01 -16.37
C LEU A 171 -11.58 -0.43 -16.28
N LEU A 172 -12.44 -1.39 -15.92
CA LEU A 172 -12.05 -2.81 -15.86
C LEU A 172 -11.58 -3.32 -17.23
N LYS A 173 -12.35 -3.02 -18.29
CA LYS A 173 -11.98 -3.42 -19.66
C LYS A 173 -10.68 -2.79 -20.11
N ALA A 174 -10.42 -1.55 -19.75
CA ALA A 174 -9.14 -0.88 -20.03
C ALA A 174 -7.94 -1.52 -19.30
N MET A 175 -8.15 -2.05 -18.08
CA MET A 175 -7.07 -2.60 -17.25
C MET A 175 -6.81 -4.09 -17.49
N VAL A 176 -7.86 -4.88 -17.75
CA VAL A 176 -7.79 -6.35 -17.79
C VAL A 176 -7.99 -6.90 -19.22
N GLY A 177 -8.79 -6.20 -20.03
CA GLY A 177 -9.10 -6.59 -21.41
C GLY A 177 -10.58 -6.42 -21.73
N VAL A 178 -10.90 -6.32 -23.02
CA VAL A 178 -12.24 -5.98 -23.52
C VAL A 178 -13.35 -6.96 -23.14
N ASP A 179 -12.98 -8.21 -22.84
CA ASP A 179 -13.89 -9.28 -22.45
C ASP A 179 -14.12 -9.35 -20.93
N ALA A 180 -13.47 -8.48 -20.15
CA ALA A 180 -13.58 -8.48 -18.70
C ALA A 180 -14.98 -8.00 -18.27
N GLU A 181 -15.61 -8.78 -17.35
CA GLU A 181 -16.91 -8.48 -16.78
C GLU A 181 -16.79 -8.14 -15.29
N LEU A 182 -17.60 -7.17 -14.83
CA LEU A 182 -17.64 -6.83 -13.41
C LEU A 182 -18.24 -7.98 -12.60
N SER A 183 -17.54 -8.37 -11.56
CA SER A 183 -17.98 -9.38 -10.58
C SER A 183 -18.00 -8.80 -9.17
N PRO A 184 -18.73 -9.41 -8.22
CA PRO A 184 -18.72 -9.00 -6.82
C PRO A 184 -17.31 -8.94 -6.21
N ASP A 185 -16.39 -9.80 -6.63
CA ASP A 185 -15.01 -9.85 -6.14
C ASP A 185 -14.23 -8.56 -6.43
N HIS A 186 -14.56 -7.84 -7.52
CA HIS A 186 -13.95 -6.56 -7.85
C HIS A 186 -14.35 -5.44 -6.86
N TYR A 187 -15.42 -5.64 -6.10
CA TYR A 187 -15.90 -4.73 -5.07
C TYR A 187 -15.59 -5.22 -3.64
N ALA A 188 -14.87 -6.34 -3.53
CA ALA A 188 -14.50 -6.86 -2.23
C ALA A 188 -13.60 -5.85 -1.49
N PRO A 189 -13.79 -5.67 -0.18
CA PRO A 189 -12.90 -4.82 0.61
C PRO A 189 -11.50 -5.39 0.61
N ALA A 190 -10.53 -4.53 0.41
CA ALA A 190 -9.12 -4.83 0.61
C ALA A 190 -8.75 -4.55 2.06
N SER A 191 -8.08 -5.48 2.72
CA SER A 191 -7.56 -5.26 4.06
C SER A 191 -6.52 -4.13 4.07
N GLY A 192 -6.26 -3.54 5.23
CA GLY A 192 -5.22 -2.51 5.33
C GLY A 192 -3.84 -3.03 4.91
N ARG A 193 -3.53 -4.29 5.22
CA ARG A 193 -2.31 -4.95 4.73
C ARG A 193 -2.30 -5.07 3.23
N ASP A 194 -3.40 -5.48 2.61
CA ASP A 194 -3.48 -5.59 1.13
C ASP A 194 -3.25 -4.25 0.46
N VAL A 195 -3.77 -3.16 1.03
CA VAL A 195 -3.52 -1.79 0.55
C VAL A 195 -2.04 -1.44 0.61
N LEU A 196 -1.36 -1.71 1.73
CA LEU A 196 0.08 -1.49 1.87
C LEU A 196 0.90 -2.37 0.94
N LEU A 197 0.55 -3.65 0.84
CA LEU A 197 1.20 -4.57 -0.09
C LEU A 197 1.01 -4.14 -1.55
N ARG A 198 -0.16 -3.60 -1.89
CA ARG A 198 -0.40 -3.05 -3.24
C ARG A 198 0.49 -1.85 -3.53
N LEU A 199 0.67 -0.93 -2.57
CA LEU A 199 1.61 0.19 -2.71
C LEU A 199 3.04 -0.32 -2.93
N GLN A 200 3.50 -1.25 -2.09
CA GLN A 200 4.85 -1.80 -2.17
C GLN A 200 5.07 -2.65 -3.43
N ASN A 201 4.07 -3.39 -3.90
CA ASN A 201 4.14 -4.10 -5.19
C ASN A 201 4.33 -3.13 -6.36
N ASN A 202 3.64 -2.00 -6.38
CA ASN A 202 3.86 -0.96 -7.37
C ASN A 202 5.31 -0.47 -7.38
N ARG A 203 5.89 -0.25 -6.19
CA ARG A 203 7.28 0.17 -6.03
C ARG A 203 8.26 -0.92 -6.48
N LYS A 204 8.10 -2.13 -5.96
CA LYS A 204 8.92 -3.30 -6.31
C LYS A 204 8.99 -3.55 -7.82
N LEU A 205 7.85 -3.55 -8.50
CA LEU A 205 7.80 -3.82 -9.94
C LEU A 205 8.54 -2.76 -10.76
N ARG A 206 8.47 -1.49 -10.37
CA ARG A 206 9.23 -0.41 -11.04
C ARG A 206 10.72 -0.56 -10.79
N LEU A 207 11.14 -0.81 -9.55
CA LEU A 207 12.53 -1.07 -9.21
C LEU A 207 13.13 -2.24 -10.02
N LEU A 208 12.37 -3.32 -10.17
CA LEU A 208 12.80 -4.46 -10.98
C LEU A 208 12.93 -4.12 -12.48
N ARG A 209 12.03 -3.30 -13.02
CA ARG A 209 12.14 -2.80 -14.40
C ARG A 209 13.38 -1.92 -14.61
N GLU A 210 13.76 -1.17 -13.58
CA GLU A 210 14.96 -0.32 -13.57
C GLU A 210 16.24 -1.06 -13.15
N HIS A 211 16.20 -2.39 -13.04
CA HIS A 211 17.32 -3.24 -12.61
C HIS A 211 17.87 -2.93 -11.21
N GLN A 212 17.06 -2.33 -10.33
CA GLN A 212 17.41 -2.01 -8.95
C GLN A 212 17.04 -3.16 -7.99
N GLY A 213 17.63 -4.34 -8.19
CA GLY A 213 17.29 -5.57 -7.48
C GLY A 213 17.53 -5.51 -5.96
N GLU A 214 18.59 -4.86 -5.49
CA GLU A 214 18.88 -4.70 -4.05
C GLU A 214 17.81 -3.86 -3.35
N THR A 215 17.40 -2.76 -3.97
CA THR A 215 16.33 -1.93 -3.44
C THR A 215 15.00 -2.68 -3.46
N ALA A 216 14.71 -3.44 -4.52
CA ALA A 216 13.53 -4.29 -4.58
C ALA A 216 13.51 -5.36 -3.48
N LEU A 217 14.67 -5.91 -3.11
CA LEU A 217 14.81 -6.84 -1.98
C LEU A 217 14.46 -6.14 -0.66
N THR A 218 14.96 -4.93 -0.42
CA THR A 218 14.61 -4.13 0.76
C THR A 218 13.09 -3.88 0.85
N VAL A 219 12.43 -3.61 -0.29
CA VAL A 219 10.97 -3.46 -0.34
C VAL A 219 10.27 -4.77 0.07
N VAL A 220 10.71 -5.93 -0.46
CA VAL A 220 10.12 -7.23 -0.10
C VAL A 220 10.37 -7.57 1.37
N GLU A 221 11.53 -7.24 1.92
CA GLU A 221 11.81 -7.39 3.36
C GLU A 221 10.83 -6.56 4.20
N GLY A 222 10.56 -5.31 3.79
CA GLY A 222 9.55 -4.46 4.43
C GLY A 222 8.13 -5.06 4.35
N MET A 223 7.76 -5.62 3.19
CA MET A 223 6.48 -6.33 3.02
C MET A 223 6.37 -7.53 3.97
N LEU A 224 7.44 -8.30 4.14
CA LEU A 224 7.50 -9.44 5.06
C LEU A 224 7.41 -9.02 6.54
N MET A 225 7.87 -7.81 6.91
CA MET A 225 7.73 -7.30 8.28
C MET A 225 6.26 -7.02 8.64
N ILE A 226 5.44 -6.58 7.68
CA ILE A 226 4.02 -6.27 7.91
C ILE A 226 3.08 -7.44 7.58
N ALA A 227 3.51 -8.39 6.75
CA ALA A 227 2.71 -9.54 6.31
C ALA A 227 3.56 -10.83 6.28
N PRO A 228 4.07 -11.29 7.45
CA PRO A 228 5.00 -12.43 7.53
C PRO A 228 4.36 -13.77 7.13
N ASP A 229 3.03 -13.88 7.21
CA ASP A 229 2.30 -15.11 6.91
C ASP A 229 1.93 -15.25 5.42
N THR A 230 2.50 -14.42 4.54
CA THR A 230 2.25 -14.45 3.10
C THR A 230 3.30 -15.29 2.38
N PRO A 231 2.99 -16.55 1.97
CA PRO A 231 3.99 -17.46 1.39
C PRO A 231 4.66 -16.91 0.13
N THR A 232 3.88 -16.24 -0.73
CA THR A 232 4.39 -15.68 -1.99
C THR A 232 5.53 -14.67 -1.78
N LEU A 233 5.49 -13.88 -0.72
CA LEU A 233 6.55 -12.92 -0.39
C LEU A 233 7.85 -13.61 0.00
N TRP A 234 7.78 -14.72 0.74
CA TRP A 234 8.96 -15.52 1.09
C TRP A 234 9.62 -16.12 -0.16
N ARG A 235 8.81 -16.59 -1.11
CA ARG A 235 9.33 -17.08 -2.40
C ARG A 235 9.98 -15.96 -3.21
N GLU A 236 9.37 -14.78 -3.28
CA GLU A 236 9.94 -13.61 -3.95
C GLU A 236 11.26 -13.17 -3.31
N SER A 237 11.31 -13.09 -1.98
CA SER A 237 12.52 -12.81 -1.22
C SER A 237 13.63 -13.80 -1.58
N ALA A 238 13.32 -15.09 -1.60
CA ALA A 238 14.30 -16.13 -1.96
C ALA A 238 14.84 -15.95 -3.38
N LEU A 239 14.00 -15.64 -4.37
CA LEU A 239 14.42 -15.42 -5.74
C LEU A 239 15.33 -14.18 -5.87
N LEU A 240 15.02 -13.10 -5.17
CA LEU A 240 15.85 -11.90 -5.13
C LEU A 240 17.19 -12.18 -4.45
N HIS A 241 17.21 -12.91 -3.34
CA HIS A 241 18.45 -13.34 -2.70
C HIS A 241 19.31 -14.21 -3.61
N LEU A 242 18.70 -15.11 -4.39
CA LEU A 242 19.43 -15.94 -5.37
C LEU A 242 20.03 -15.09 -6.49
N HIS A 243 19.30 -14.08 -6.96
CA HIS A 243 19.81 -13.16 -7.98
C HIS A 243 21.05 -12.38 -7.48
N HIS A 244 21.13 -12.11 -6.18
CA HIS A 244 22.28 -11.46 -5.52
C HIS A 244 23.28 -12.44 -4.92
N GLU A 245 23.23 -13.72 -5.29
CA GLU A 245 24.13 -14.79 -4.79
C GLU A 245 24.10 -15.00 -3.27
N ASN A 246 23.11 -14.46 -2.57
CA ASN A 246 22.89 -14.60 -1.13
C ASN A 246 22.26 -15.96 -0.78
N ILE A 247 22.98 -17.06 -1.06
CA ILE A 247 22.43 -18.43 -1.01
C ILE A 247 21.88 -18.78 0.38
N ARG A 248 22.52 -18.36 1.46
CA ARG A 248 22.05 -18.65 2.84
C ARG A 248 20.70 -18.01 3.12
N SER A 249 20.54 -16.74 2.78
CA SER A 249 19.27 -16.01 2.96
C SER A 249 18.16 -16.60 2.07
N ALA A 250 18.49 -16.99 0.84
CA ALA A 250 17.55 -17.65 -0.05
C ALA A 250 17.04 -18.98 0.53
N ILE A 251 17.93 -19.82 1.10
CA ILE A 251 17.56 -21.06 1.78
C ILE A 251 16.60 -20.77 2.94
N SER A 252 16.94 -19.82 3.81
CA SER A 252 16.09 -19.42 4.94
C SER A 252 14.70 -18.97 4.49
N ALA A 253 14.62 -18.15 3.44
CA ALA A 253 13.34 -17.69 2.90
C ALA A 253 12.50 -18.84 2.29
N LEU A 254 13.12 -19.79 1.58
CA LEU A 254 12.44 -20.97 1.05
C LEU A 254 11.95 -21.91 2.16
N GLU A 255 12.68 -22.01 3.25
CA GLU A 255 12.25 -22.78 4.44
C GLU A 255 11.01 -22.15 5.10
N GLN A 256 10.94 -20.81 5.19
CA GLN A 256 9.73 -20.11 5.66
C GLN A 256 8.55 -20.33 4.70
N PHE A 257 8.79 -20.20 3.38
CA PHE A 257 7.76 -20.54 2.39
C PHE A 257 7.16 -21.93 2.63
N LEU A 258 8.00 -22.96 2.84
CA LEU A 258 7.54 -24.34 3.03
C LEU A 258 6.73 -24.54 4.32
N LYS A 259 6.95 -23.73 5.36
CA LYS A 259 6.15 -23.76 6.58
C LYS A 259 4.73 -23.24 6.36
N LEU A 260 4.56 -22.25 5.46
CA LEU A 260 3.31 -21.53 5.26
C LEU A 260 2.51 -22.01 4.04
N ALA A 261 3.20 -22.50 2.99
CA ALA A 261 2.55 -22.87 1.74
C ALA A 261 1.73 -24.17 1.90
N GLN A 262 0.50 -24.16 1.39
CA GLN A 262 -0.42 -25.28 1.39
C GLN A 262 -0.46 -26.02 0.03
N ASP A 263 0.01 -25.39 -1.06
CA ASP A 263 0.02 -25.95 -2.41
C ASP A 263 1.14 -26.98 -2.55
N ASP A 264 0.76 -28.25 -2.66
CA ASP A 264 1.70 -29.39 -2.72
C ASP A 264 2.62 -29.32 -3.95
N ARG A 265 2.14 -28.85 -5.10
CA ARG A 265 2.97 -28.70 -6.31
C ARG A 265 4.07 -27.69 -6.10
N ARG A 266 3.72 -26.49 -5.61
CA ARG A 266 4.69 -25.43 -5.31
C ARG A 266 5.66 -25.85 -4.20
N ARG A 267 5.18 -26.57 -3.20
CA ARG A 267 6.03 -27.15 -2.15
C ARG A 267 7.08 -28.09 -2.71
N ALA A 268 6.67 -29.03 -3.60
CA ALA A 268 7.59 -29.96 -4.24
C ALA A 268 8.68 -29.26 -5.08
N GLU A 269 8.31 -28.23 -5.87
CA GLU A 269 9.24 -27.41 -6.66
C GLU A 269 10.28 -26.72 -5.75
N VAL A 270 9.83 -26.14 -4.64
CA VAL A 270 10.71 -25.45 -3.68
C VAL A 270 11.62 -26.42 -2.94
N GLN A 271 11.12 -27.61 -2.56
CA GLN A 271 11.95 -28.65 -1.93
C GLN A 271 13.10 -29.10 -2.84
N GLN A 272 12.83 -29.30 -4.14
CA GLN A 272 13.88 -29.64 -5.11
C GLN A 272 14.93 -28.50 -5.25
N LEU A 273 14.48 -27.25 -5.26
CA LEU A 273 15.37 -26.09 -5.29
C LEU A 273 16.26 -26.05 -4.05
N LEU A 274 15.69 -26.22 -2.86
CA LEU A 274 16.42 -26.27 -1.59
C LEU A 274 17.50 -27.36 -1.59
N GLN A 275 17.19 -28.58 -2.06
CA GLN A 275 18.18 -29.64 -2.14
C GLN A 275 19.36 -29.28 -3.05
N ARG A 276 19.09 -28.63 -4.18
CA ARG A 276 20.15 -28.16 -5.10
C ARG A 276 21.02 -27.07 -4.44
N LEU A 277 20.41 -26.11 -3.77
CA LEU A 277 21.15 -25.02 -3.11
C LEU A 277 22.03 -25.53 -1.97
N ARG A 278 21.53 -26.45 -1.15
CA ARG A 278 22.30 -27.08 -0.06
C ARG A 278 23.50 -27.87 -0.57
N ARG A 279 23.38 -28.57 -1.73
CA ARG A 279 24.52 -29.27 -2.36
C ARG A 279 25.59 -28.31 -2.89
N ARG A 280 25.25 -27.07 -3.23
CA ARG A 280 26.23 -26.06 -3.70
C ARG A 280 26.98 -25.42 -2.55
N MET A 281 26.50 -25.53 -1.33
CA MET A 281 27.13 -24.95 -0.14
C MET A 281 28.10 -25.91 0.56
N ASN A 282 27.94 -27.22 0.32
CA ASN A 282 28.84 -28.30 0.80
C ASN A 282 29.90 -28.61 -0.28
#